data_e94043b83c775033074ec469b66be047
#
_entry.id   e94043b83c775033074ec469b66be047
#
_cell.length_a   1.000
_cell.length_b   1.000
_cell.length_c   1.000
_cell.angle_alpha   90.00
_cell.angle_beta   90.00
_cell.angle_gamma   90.00
#
_symmetry.space_group_name_H-M   'P 1'
#
loop_
_entity.id
_entity.type
_entity.pdbx_description
1 polymer ?
#
loop_
_entity_poly.entity_id
_entity_poly.type
_entity_poly.pdbx_seq_one_letter_code
_entity_poly.pdbx_strand_id
1 'polypeptide(L)'
;MPVNALFSFLMKKRLQQIELFRDHPHEAQLEVFHKLIEAARYTEWGRHYDYGSIRNADEFRQRVPLQDYTEVKPWVDRMRRGEQNLLWPTDIRWFAKSSGTTNAKSKFIPVSREALEECHYKGGKDLIALHYGMFPQSKLYYGMSMVVGGSSAMEPLRADAYTGDLSAIIIRNLPIWVEVRRTPVIETALMENWEEKVERMARETMREDVRSIAGVPSWTLVVLKRVLELTGKQHIMEVWPNLELFMHGGVSFRPYREQYLQLFPSPKVNYLESYNASEGFFGITDRHGSDELLLMLDYGIFFEFIPLEDMDREQPPTKLLHEVEAGREYALVISTNGGLWRYILGDTIQFTSLRPFRIKVSGRLKHFINAFGEE
;
A
#
# COMPACT_ATOMS: atom_id res chain seq x y z
N MET A 1 0.16 1.96 -32.06
CA MET A 1 1.16 0.88 -31.99
C MET A 1 2.42 1.21 -31.16
N PRO A 2 3.13 2.36 -31.33
CA PRO A 2 4.37 2.57 -30.56
C PRO A 2 4.17 2.65 -29.03
N VAL A 3 3.05 3.24 -28.57
CA VAL A 3 2.78 3.42 -27.12
C VAL A 3 2.56 2.10 -26.41
N ASN A 4 1.82 1.16 -27.02
CA ASN A 4 1.58 -0.17 -26.43
C ASN A 4 2.88 -1.01 -26.36
N ALA A 5 3.74 -0.90 -27.39
CA ALA A 5 5.03 -1.57 -27.39
C ALA A 5 5.97 -1.04 -26.29
N LEU A 6 6.00 0.28 -26.11
CA LEU A 6 6.76 0.91 -25.02
C LEU A 6 6.22 0.50 -23.64
N PHE A 7 4.91 0.52 -23.46
CA PHE A 7 4.27 0.12 -22.22
C PHE A 7 4.54 -1.36 -21.89
N SER A 8 4.38 -2.24 -22.88
CA SER A 8 4.71 -3.67 -22.74
C SER A 8 6.19 -3.89 -22.40
N PHE A 9 7.09 -3.13 -23.01
CA PHE A 9 8.52 -3.18 -22.69
C PHE A 9 8.81 -2.75 -21.23
N LEU A 10 8.20 -1.66 -20.77
CA LEU A 10 8.36 -1.18 -19.39
C LEU A 10 7.83 -2.19 -18.38
N MET A 11 6.69 -2.83 -18.68
CA MET A 11 6.12 -3.87 -17.81
C MET A 11 7.03 -5.11 -17.78
N LYS A 12 7.58 -5.56 -18.91
CA LYS A 12 8.54 -6.68 -18.98
C LYS A 12 9.82 -6.39 -18.18
N LYS A 13 10.37 -5.17 -18.31
CA LYS A 13 11.54 -4.76 -17.51
C LYS A 13 11.25 -4.83 -16.02
N ARG A 14 10.05 -4.39 -15.61
CA ARG A 14 9.67 -4.44 -14.20
C ARG A 14 9.46 -5.86 -13.70
N LEU A 15 8.84 -6.73 -14.50
CA LEU A 15 8.70 -8.16 -14.17
C LEU A 15 10.07 -8.83 -13.96
N GLN A 16 11.08 -8.51 -14.77
CA GLN A 16 12.45 -9.01 -14.56
C GLN A 16 13.05 -8.56 -13.21
N GLN A 17 12.76 -7.33 -12.76
CA GLN A 17 13.19 -6.87 -11.44
C GLN A 17 12.45 -7.60 -10.31
N ILE A 18 11.17 -7.91 -10.50
CA ILE A 18 10.39 -8.72 -9.55
C ILE A 18 10.97 -10.13 -9.45
N GLU A 19 11.28 -10.76 -10.58
CA GLU A 19 11.96 -12.08 -10.58
C GLU A 19 13.31 -12.00 -9.87
N LEU A 20 14.08 -10.94 -10.07
CA LEU A 20 15.39 -10.77 -9.42
C LEU A 20 15.28 -10.79 -7.89
N PHE A 21 14.36 -10.05 -7.28
CA PHE A 21 14.22 -10.12 -5.83
C PHE A 21 13.52 -11.40 -5.33
N ARG A 22 12.75 -12.09 -6.17
CA ARG A 22 12.22 -13.43 -5.86
C ARG A 22 13.34 -14.47 -5.75
N ASP A 23 14.33 -14.37 -6.62
CA ASP A 23 15.49 -15.26 -6.66
C ASP A 23 16.56 -14.87 -5.62
N HIS A 24 16.72 -13.57 -5.35
CA HIS A 24 17.72 -12.98 -4.45
C HIS A 24 17.07 -12.10 -3.36
N PRO A 25 16.18 -12.67 -2.52
CA PRO A 25 15.39 -11.88 -1.58
C PRO A 25 16.22 -11.23 -0.47
N HIS A 26 17.27 -11.92 -0.02
CA HIS A 26 18.12 -11.44 1.08
C HIS A 26 18.99 -10.28 0.64
N GLU A 27 19.56 -10.38 -0.58
CA GLU A 27 20.35 -9.32 -1.20
C GLU A 27 19.49 -8.07 -1.45
N ALA A 28 18.25 -8.25 -1.91
CA ALA A 28 17.30 -7.14 -2.11
C ALA A 28 17.01 -6.41 -0.78
N GLN A 29 16.75 -7.14 0.30
CA GLN A 29 16.51 -6.54 1.61
C GLN A 29 17.76 -5.90 2.21
N LEU A 30 18.94 -6.48 2.00
CA LEU A 30 20.19 -5.89 2.43
C LEU A 30 20.49 -4.58 1.68
N GLU A 31 20.24 -4.54 0.38
CA GLU A 31 20.38 -3.31 -0.43
C GLU A 31 19.42 -2.22 0.07
N VAL A 32 18.15 -2.55 0.35
CA VAL A 32 17.19 -1.62 0.93
C VAL A 32 17.65 -1.12 2.29
N PHE A 33 18.10 -2.01 3.17
CA PHE A 33 18.63 -1.65 4.48
C PHE A 33 19.76 -0.61 4.38
N HIS A 34 20.78 -0.88 3.57
CA HIS A 34 21.91 0.02 3.41
C HIS A 34 21.50 1.38 2.82
N LYS A 35 20.59 1.39 1.85
CA LYS A 35 20.03 2.64 1.29
C LYS A 35 19.31 3.48 2.34
N LEU A 36 18.51 2.86 3.21
CA LEU A 36 17.78 3.54 4.26
C LEU A 36 18.73 4.14 5.31
N ILE A 37 19.70 3.37 5.80
CA ILE A 37 20.70 3.81 6.79
C ILE A 37 21.55 4.95 6.23
N GLU A 38 22.05 4.82 5.00
CA GLU A 38 22.87 5.86 4.37
C GLU A 38 22.07 7.14 4.12
N ALA A 39 20.83 7.04 3.65
CA ALA A 39 19.98 8.21 3.42
C ALA A 39 19.71 8.98 4.72
N ALA A 40 19.43 8.27 5.80
CA ALA A 40 19.05 8.88 7.08
C ALA A 40 20.23 9.24 8.01
N ARG A 41 21.48 8.92 7.64
CA ARG A 41 22.64 9.05 8.55
C ARG A 41 22.84 10.47 9.13
N TYR A 42 22.41 11.51 8.42
CA TYR A 42 22.54 12.90 8.85
C TYR A 42 21.24 13.53 9.36
N THR A 43 20.16 12.76 9.48
CA THR A 43 18.96 13.20 10.17
C THR A 43 19.20 13.32 11.67
N GLU A 44 18.30 13.97 12.42
CA GLU A 44 18.43 14.02 13.88
C GLU A 44 18.37 12.61 14.48
N TRP A 45 17.46 11.77 14.01
CA TRP A 45 17.34 10.35 14.39
C TRP A 45 18.61 9.56 14.07
N GLY A 46 19.14 9.68 12.84
CA GLY A 46 20.33 8.96 12.40
C GLY A 46 21.57 9.33 13.19
N ARG A 47 21.70 10.60 13.59
CA ARG A 47 22.79 11.03 14.48
C ARG A 47 22.62 10.52 15.91
N HIS A 48 21.37 10.52 16.42
CA HIS A 48 21.07 10.04 17.76
C HIS A 48 21.45 8.58 17.94
N TYR A 49 21.22 7.75 16.92
CA TYR A 49 21.56 6.32 16.93
C TYR A 49 22.84 5.99 16.18
N ASP A 50 23.63 7.01 15.81
CA ASP A 50 24.92 6.89 15.12
C ASP A 50 24.87 5.95 13.89
N TYR A 51 23.95 6.24 12.96
CA TYR A 51 23.76 5.46 11.72
C TYR A 51 25.04 5.39 10.89
N GLY A 52 25.94 6.38 11.02
CA GLY A 52 27.22 6.39 10.32
C GLY A 52 28.14 5.23 10.66
N SER A 53 27.96 4.59 11.80
CA SER A 53 28.77 3.44 12.26
C SER A 53 28.03 2.10 12.15
N ILE A 54 26.73 2.07 11.83
CA ILE A 54 25.97 0.83 11.64
C ILE A 54 26.39 0.16 10.33
N ARG A 55 26.81 -1.09 10.40
CA ARG A 55 27.32 -1.86 9.26
C ARG A 55 26.40 -2.99 8.80
N ASN A 56 25.56 -3.48 9.68
CA ASN A 56 24.65 -4.62 9.41
C ASN A 56 23.37 -4.53 10.24
N ALA A 57 22.41 -5.40 9.90
CA ALA A 57 21.11 -5.42 10.55
C ALA A 57 21.17 -5.82 12.03
N ASP A 58 22.17 -6.59 12.46
CA ASP A 58 22.33 -6.98 13.86
C ASP A 58 22.74 -5.80 14.74
N GLU A 59 23.70 -5.00 14.29
CA GLU A 59 24.07 -3.76 14.96
C GLU A 59 22.91 -2.77 15.01
N PHE A 60 22.12 -2.70 13.93
CA PHE A 60 20.90 -1.88 13.87
C PHE A 60 19.87 -2.33 14.91
N ARG A 61 19.56 -3.64 14.98
CA ARG A 61 18.61 -4.21 15.94
C ARG A 61 19.03 -3.97 17.41
N GLN A 62 20.33 -4.02 17.69
CA GLN A 62 20.86 -3.80 19.03
C GLN A 62 20.81 -2.33 19.47
N ARG A 63 20.94 -1.40 18.52
CA ARG A 63 21.08 0.03 18.80
C ARG A 63 19.77 0.78 18.72
N VAL A 64 18.95 0.48 17.73
CA VAL A 64 17.69 1.18 17.49
C VAL A 64 16.55 0.40 18.16
N PRO A 65 15.77 1.01 19.06
CA PRO A 65 14.65 0.33 19.72
C PRO A 65 13.50 0.07 18.74
N LEU A 66 12.67 -0.92 19.07
CA LEU A 66 11.35 -1.06 18.47
C LEU A 66 10.50 0.16 18.83
N GLN A 67 9.66 0.58 17.89
CA GLN A 67 8.79 1.75 18.04
C GLN A 67 7.34 1.37 17.81
N ASP A 68 6.44 1.87 18.61
CA ASP A 68 5.03 1.99 18.25
C ASP A 68 4.69 3.45 17.89
N TYR A 69 3.42 3.75 17.67
CA TYR A 69 3.03 5.13 17.34
C TYR A 69 3.22 6.11 18.51
N THR A 70 3.22 5.64 19.74
CA THR A 70 3.40 6.49 20.92
C THR A 70 4.81 7.09 20.95
N GLU A 71 5.83 6.28 20.64
CA GLU A 71 7.22 6.71 20.56
C GLU A 71 7.49 7.57 19.31
N VAL A 72 6.88 7.24 18.17
CA VAL A 72 7.08 7.99 16.92
C VAL A 72 6.32 9.33 16.93
N LYS A 73 5.18 9.41 17.62
CA LYS A 73 4.30 10.57 17.62
C LYS A 73 4.99 11.91 17.96
N PRO A 74 5.87 12.03 18.98
CA PRO A 74 6.56 13.29 19.26
C PRO A 74 7.39 13.81 18.07
N TRP A 75 8.03 12.91 17.31
CA TRP A 75 8.77 13.23 16.09
C TRP A 75 7.85 13.72 14.98
N VAL A 76 6.76 13.01 14.77
CA VAL A 76 5.73 13.37 13.78
C VAL A 76 5.12 14.73 14.12
N ASP A 77 4.82 15.00 15.38
CA ASP A 77 4.26 16.29 15.82
C ASP A 77 5.25 17.46 15.57
N ARG A 78 6.56 17.24 15.72
CA ARG A 78 7.59 18.22 15.35
C ARG A 78 7.61 18.47 13.83
N MET A 79 7.58 17.38 13.02
CA MET A 79 7.52 17.48 11.57
C MET A 79 6.27 18.24 11.09
N ARG A 80 5.11 17.98 11.72
CA ARG A 80 3.86 18.67 11.43
C ARG A 80 3.93 20.17 11.76
N ARG A 81 4.71 20.58 12.76
CA ARG A 81 5.00 22.00 13.08
C ARG A 81 5.99 22.66 12.13
N GLY A 82 6.64 21.88 11.24
CA GLY A 82 7.55 22.39 10.19
C GLY A 82 9.00 22.04 10.37
N GLU A 83 9.38 21.33 11.44
CA GLU A 83 10.74 20.84 11.59
C GLU A 83 11.00 19.77 10.53
N GLN A 84 12.15 19.84 9.88
CA GLN A 84 12.56 18.91 8.82
C GLN A 84 13.86 18.21 9.19
N ASN A 85 14.26 17.19 8.40
CA ASN A 85 15.46 16.39 8.63
C ASN A 85 15.49 15.72 10.02
N LEU A 86 14.33 15.31 10.51
CA LEU A 86 14.18 14.62 11.80
C LEU A 86 14.34 13.09 11.63
N LEU A 87 13.38 12.45 11.01
CA LEU A 87 13.36 10.99 10.78
C LEU A 87 13.83 10.63 9.37
N TRP A 88 13.62 11.53 8.40
CA TRP A 88 13.99 11.36 7.00
C TRP A 88 14.60 12.65 6.45
N PRO A 89 15.58 12.60 5.51
CA PRO A 89 16.32 13.79 5.09
C PRO A 89 15.54 14.72 4.15
N THR A 90 14.62 14.20 3.35
CA THR A 90 13.82 15.02 2.44
C THR A 90 12.63 15.67 3.15
N ASP A 91 12.15 16.79 2.61
CA ASP A 91 11.02 17.51 3.18
C ASP A 91 9.76 16.66 3.23
N ILE A 92 9.17 16.53 4.40
CA ILE A 92 7.88 15.88 4.61
C ILE A 92 6.79 16.93 4.57
N ARG A 93 5.95 16.86 3.54
CA ARG A 93 4.81 17.77 3.30
C ARG A 93 3.46 17.07 3.43
N TRP A 94 3.44 15.75 3.40
CA TRP A 94 2.23 14.95 3.44
C TRP A 94 2.21 14.08 4.69
N PHE A 95 1.04 14.10 5.36
CA PHE A 95 0.80 13.26 6.53
C PHE A 95 -0.48 12.47 6.30
N ALA A 96 -0.34 11.16 6.11
CA ALA A 96 -1.49 10.28 5.92
C ALA A 96 -2.21 10.07 7.26
N LYS A 97 -3.50 10.42 7.28
CA LYS A 97 -4.37 10.21 8.43
C LYS A 97 -4.85 8.76 8.40
N SER A 98 -4.35 7.94 9.31
CA SER A 98 -4.82 6.58 9.49
C SER A 98 -6.07 6.60 10.38
N SER A 99 -7.14 5.95 9.93
CA SER A 99 -8.32 5.71 10.76
C SER A 99 -7.93 4.75 11.90
N GLY A 100 -7.73 5.30 13.11
CA GLY A 100 -7.73 4.48 14.32
C GLY A 100 -9.10 3.81 14.45
N THR A 101 -9.14 2.54 14.79
CA THR A 101 -10.38 1.85 15.17
C THR A 101 -11.01 2.61 16.34
N THR A 102 -12.30 2.95 16.23
CA THR A 102 -13.22 3.48 17.23
C THR A 102 -12.59 4.08 18.51
N ASN A 103 -12.68 5.41 18.65
CA ASN A 103 -12.21 6.25 19.79
C ASN A 103 -10.71 6.54 19.91
N ALA A 104 -9.82 5.95 19.12
CA ALA A 104 -8.41 6.32 19.13
C ALA A 104 -8.17 7.62 18.33
N LYS A 105 -7.38 8.54 18.87
CA LYS A 105 -6.90 9.72 18.16
C LYS A 105 -6.23 9.31 16.86
N SER A 106 -6.61 9.91 15.73
CA SER A 106 -6.04 9.61 14.41
C SER A 106 -4.51 9.61 14.44
N LYS A 107 -3.90 8.60 13.85
CA LYS A 107 -2.45 8.56 13.61
C LYS A 107 -2.13 9.40 12.37
N PHE A 108 -1.00 10.08 12.39
CA PHE A 108 -0.48 10.83 11.25
C PHE A 108 0.84 10.21 10.81
N ILE A 109 0.85 9.58 9.66
CA ILE A 109 2.02 8.91 9.13
C ILE A 109 2.72 9.83 8.13
N PRO A 110 4.01 10.13 8.31
CA PRO A 110 4.75 10.96 7.37
C PRO A 110 4.90 10.23 6.03
N VAL A 111 4.62 10.94 4.94
CA VAL A 111 4.75 10.42 3.58
C VAL A 111 5.79 11.26 2.85
N SER A 112 6.97 10.70 2.63
CA SER A 112 8.04 11.31 1.86
C SER A 112 7.76 11.21 0.36
N ARG A 113 8.51 11.96 -0.44
CA ARG A 113 8.50 11.81 -1.89
C ARG A 113 8.93 10.40 -2.31
N GLU A 114 9.96 9.87 -1.65
CA GLU A 114 10.48 8.51 -1.90
C GLU A 114 9.42 7.45 -1.56
N ALA A 115 8.66 7.62 -0.47
CA ALA A 115 7.56 6.73 -0.12
C ALA A 115 6.45 6.75 -1.19
N LEU A 116 6.14 7.91 -1.79
CA LEU A 116 5.21 7.98 -2.91
C LEU A 116 5.76 7.30 -4.16
N GLU A 117 6.97 7.65 -4.59
CA GLU A 117 7.55 7.22 -5.86
C GLU A 117 8.02 5.77 -5.85
N GLU A 118 8.78 5.37 -4.81
CA GLU A 118 9.46 4.07 -4.75
C GLU A 118 8.65 2.99 -4.01
N CYS A 119 7.58 3.38 -3.30
CA CYS A 119 6.70 2.45 -2.61
C CYS A 119 5.29 2.45 -3.22
N HIS A 120 4.48 3.49 -3.01
CA HIS A 120 3.06 3.47 -3.38
C HIS A 120 2.82 3.46 -4.89
N TYR A 121 3.48 4.32 -5.68
CA TYR A 121 3.33 4.31 -7.15
C TYR A 121 3.97 3.09 -7.79
N LYS A 122 5.09 2.64 -7.23
CA LYS A 122 5.73 1.40 -7.67
C LYS A 122 4.81 0.20 -7.43
N GLY A 123 4.14 0.12 -6.26
CA GLY A 123 3.14 -0.90 -5.97
C GLY A 123 1.95 -0.87 -6.94
N GLY A 124 1.39 0.32 -7.21
CA GLY A 124 0.34 0.49 -8.21
C GLY A 124 0.77 0.06 -9.63
N LYS A 125 2.00 0.38 -10.02
CA LYS A 125 2.59 -0.06 -11.29
C LYS A 125 2.78 -1.58 -11.34
N ASP A 126 3.17 -2.19 -10.22
CA ASP A 126 3.45 -3.62 -10.16
C ASP A 126 2.19 -4.47 -10.18
N LEU A 127 1.07 -3.98 -9.65
CA LEU A 127 -0.24 -4.60 -9.87
C LEU A 127 -0.53 -4.76 -11.37
N ILE A 128 -0.28 -3.71 -12.16
CA ILE A 128 -0.46 -3.74 -13.61
C ILE A 128 0.58 -4.65 -14.27
N ALA A 129 1.85 -4.60 -13.86
CA ALA A 129 2.91 -5.44 -14.41
C ALA A 129 2.64 -6.92 -14.19
N LEU A 130 2.24 -7.30 -12.97
CA LEU A 130 1.88 -8.68 -12.63
C LEU A 130 0.64 -9.14 -13.41
N HIS A 131 -0.36 -8.28 -13.59
CA HIS A 131 -1.49 -8.60 -14.46
C HIS A 131 -1.03 -8.92 -15.89
N TYR A 132 -0.17 -8.10 -16.50
CA TYR A 132 0.39 -8.37 -17.84
C TYR A 132 1.28 -9.62 -17.87
N GLY A 133 1.95 -9.94 -16.76
CA GLY A 133 2.71 -11.19 -16.61
C GLY A 133 1.80 -12.42 -16.70
N MET A 134 0.65 -12.36 -16.03
CA MET A 134 -0.36 -13.44 -16.04
C MET A 134 -1.18 -13.46 -17.34
N PHE A 135 -1.47 -12.30 -17.92
CA PHE A 135 -2.30 -12.12 -19.12
C PHE A 135 -1.59 -11.27 -20.18
N PRO A 136 -0.60 -11.85 -20.93
CA PRO A 136 0.21 -11.09 -21.88
C PRO A 136 -0.59 -10.44 -23.03
N GLN A 137 -1.82 -10.93 -23.28
CA GLN A 137 -2.73 -10.39 -24.31
C GLN A 137 -3.67 -9.31 -23.80
N SER A 138 -3.49 -8.89 -22.53
CA SER A 138 -4.32 -7.84 -21.92
C SER A 138 -4.34 -6.56 -22.77
N LYS A 139 -5.51 -5.96 -22.83
CA LYS A 139 -5.76 -4.68 -23.51
C LYS A 139 -6.06 -3.56 -22.51
N LEU A 140 -5.64 -3.72 -21.27
CA LEU A 140 -5.89 -2.81 -20.15
C LEU A 140 -5.57 -1.35 -20.53
N TYR A 141 -4.44 -1.13 -21.20
CA TYR A 141 -3.95 0.20 -21.57
C TYR A 141 -4.84 0.94 -22.57
N TYR A 142 -5.73 0.29 -23.29
CA TYR A 142 -6.61 0.93 -24.28
C TYR A 142 -7.82 1.64 -23.66
N GLY A 143 -8.15 1.39 -22.40
CA GLY A 143 -9.28 1.99 -21.71
C GLY A 143 -8.90 2.78 -20.48
N MET A 144 -9.91 3.05 -19.66
CA MET A 144 -9.80 3.81 -18.42
C MET A 144 -9.64 2.90 -17.20
N SER A 145 -8.98 3.44 -16.18
CA SER A 145 -8.90 2.84 -14.86
C SER A 145 -9.82 3.59 -13.90
N MET A 146 -10.86 2.96 -13.41
CA MET A 146 -11.72 3.53 -12.38
C MET A 146 -11.04 3.40 -11.02
N VAL A 147 -10.84 4.53 -10.33
CA VAL A 147 -10.22 4.56 -9.00
C VAL A 147 -11.21 5.07 -7.97
N VAL A 148 -11.54 4.19 -7.00
CA VAL A 148 -12.45 4.49 -5.89
C VAL A 148 -11.61 4.75 -4.63
N GLY A 149 -11.34 6.02 -4.37
CA GLY A 149 -10.64 6.47 -3.16
C GLY A 149 -11.58 6.81 -2.01
N GLY A 150 -11.01 7.02 -0.82
CA GLY A 150 -11.73 7.49 0.37
C GLY A 150 -12.40 8.85 0.18
N SER A 151 -13.21 9.24 1.17
CA SER A 151 -14.04 10.45 1.12
C SER A 151 -13.38 11.69 1.75
N SER A 152 -12.18 11.56 2.32
CA SER A 152 -11.57 12.69 3.02
C SER A 152 -10.85 13.64 2.09
N ALA A 153 -11.19 14.91 2.22
CA ALA A 153 -10.47 16.02 1.63
C ALA A 153 -9.06 16.12 2.23
N MET A 154 -8.20 16.78 1.47
CA MET A 154 -6.89 17.19 1.95
C MET A 154 -7.06 18.46 2.79
N GLU A 155 -6.76 18.35 4.08
CA GLU A 155 -6.76 19.48 5.01
C GLU A 155 -5.39 20.18 5.00
N PRO A 156 -5.33 21.50 4.74
CA PRO A 156 -4.07 22.23 4.88
C PRO A 156 -3.64 22.22 6.35
N LEU A 157 -2.39 21.81 6.60
CA LEU A 157 -1.79 21.82 7.93
C LEU A 157 -1.03 23.12 8.19
N ARG A 158 -0.32 23.59 7.15
CA ARG A 158 0.43 24.85 7.05
C ARG A 158 0.59 25.17 5.56
N ALA A 159 1.24 26.29 5.22
CA ALA A 159 1.33 26.79 3.85
C ALA A 159 1.79 25.77 2.80
N ASP A 160 2.64 24.82 3.18
CA ASP A 160 3.29 23.85 2.30
C ASP A 160 3.08 22.39 2.72
N ALA A 161 2.21 22.12 3.70
CA ALA A 161 1.96 20.78 4.19
C ALA A 161 0.47 20.49 4.38
N TYR A 162 0.10 19.23 4.20
CA TYR A 162 -1.30 18.78 4.17
C TYR A 162 -1.47 17.46 4.93
N THR A 163 -2.66 17.25 5.46
CA THR A 163 -3.11 15.97 5.98
C THR A 163 -4.30 15.46 5.18
N GLY A 164 -4.43 14.15 5.08
CA GLY A 164 -5.56 13.51 4.38
C GLY A 164 -5.41 12.01 4.35
N ASP A 165 -6.39 11.30 3.80
CA ASP A 165 -6.24 9.88 3.56
C ASP A 165 -5.10 9.61 2.57
N LEU A 166 -4.39 8.50 2.75
CA LEU A 166 -3.31 8.12 1.82
C LEU A 166 -3.79 8.09 0.36
N SER A 167 -5.00 7.60 0.10
CA SER A 167 -5.57 7.56 -1.25
C SER A 167 -5.73 8.97 -1.86
N ALA A 168 -6.12 9.96 -1.06
CA ALA A 168 -6.22 11.36 -1.50
C ALA A 168 -4.83 11.95 -1.79
N ILE A 169 -3.84 11.67 -0.94
CA ILE A 169 -2.44 12.07 -1.16
C ILE A 169 -1.92 11.46 -2.48
N ILE A 170 -2.13 10.15 -2.68
CA ILE A 170 -1.72 9.45 -3.91
C ILE A 170 -2.38 10.08 -5.14
N ILE A 171 -3.72 10.24 -5.15
CA ILE A 171 -4.47 10.77 -6.29
C ILE A 171 -4.00 12.19 -6.64
N ARG A 172 -3.78 13.05 -5.64
CA ARG A 172 -3.36 14.44 -5.86
C ARG A 172 -1.96 14.56 -6.46
N ASN A 173 -1.11 13.60 -6.24
CA ASN A 173 0.28 13.60 -6.69
C ASN A 173 0.55 12.61 -7.83
N LEU A 174 -0.50 12.07 -8.48
CA LEU A 174 -0.34 11.12 -9.58
C LEU A 174 0.44 11.74 -10.75
N PRO A 175 1.33 10.99 -11.39
CA PRO A 175 1.95 11.41 -12.63
C PRO A 175 0.89 11.67 -13.73
N ILE A 176 1.10 12.70 -14.56
CA ILE A 176 0.16 13.12 -15.62
C ILE A 176 -0.25 11.95 -16.54
N TRP A 177 0.68 11.05 -16.86
CA TRP A 177 0.39 9.91 -17.74
C TRP A 177 -0.54 8.85 -17.10
N VAL A 178 -0.64 8.80 -15.77
CA VAL A 178 -1.64 7.99 -15.04
C VAL A 178 -2.97 8.74 -15.03
N GLU A 179 -2.93 10.05 -14.75
CA GLU A 179 -4.13 10.89 -14.62
C GLU A 179 -4.99 10.87 -15.91
N VAL A 180 -4.39 10.91 -17.09
CA VAL A 180 -5.12 10.84 -18.38
C VAL A 180 -5.80 9.49 -18.64
N ARG A 181 -5.53 8.48 -17.84
CA ARG A 181 -6.15 7.14 -17.92
C ARG A 181 -7.01 6.80 -16.72
N ARG A 182 -7.16 7.74 -15.80
CA ARG A 182 -7.97 7.58 -14.60
C ARG A 182 -9.37 8.16 -14.78
N THR A 183 -10.34 7.50 -14.24
CA THR A 183 -11.73 7.98 -14.08
C THR A 183 -12.21 7.70 -12.66
N PRO A 184 -13.06 8.51 -12.02
CA PRO A 184 -13.61 9.79 -12.48
C PRO A 184 -12.55 10.93 -12.47
N VAL A 185 -12.93 12.13 -12.89
CA VAL A 185 -12.06 13.32 -12.77
C VAL A 185 -11.67 13.61 -11.34
N ILE A 186 -10.57 14.35 -11.15
CA ILE A 186 -9.97 14.57 -9.81
C ILE A 186 -10.94 15.23 -8.83
N GLU A 187 -11.76 16.16 -9.29
CA GLU A 187 -12.76 16.87 -8.50
C GLU A 187 -13.76 15.89 -7.89
N THR A 188 -14.26 14.94 -8.68
CA THR A 188 -15.16 13.88 -8.22
C THR A 188 -14.43 12.87 -7.32
N ALA A 189 -13.22 12.49 -7.68
CA ALA A 189 -12.42 11.53 -6.90
C ALA A 189 -12.10 12.02 -5.48
N LEU A 190 -11.96 13.35 -5.27
CA LEU A 190 -11.63 13.98 -4.00
C LEU A 190 -12.83 14.62 -3.27
N MET A 191 -14.07 14.38 -3.72
CA MET A 191 -15.27 14.89 -3.05
C MET A 191 -15.40 14.36 -1.62
N GLU A 192 -15.82 15.24 -0.71
CA GLU A 192 -16.08 14.90 0.70
C GLU A 192 -17.42 14.21 0.90
N ASN A 193 -18.48 14.74 0.25
CA ASN A 193 -19.81 14.17 0.35
C ASN A 193 -19.86 12.82 -0.39
N TRP A 194 -19.95 11.76 0.37
CA TRP A 194 -19.90 10.39 -0.16
C TRP A 194 -21.07 10.07 -1.09
N GLU A 195 -22.28 10.48 -0.75
CA GLU A 195 -23.48 10.19 -1.57
C GLU A 195 -23.40 10.90 -2.92
N GLU A 196 -23.04 12.19 -2.92
CA GLU A 196 -22.84 12.95 -4.15
C GLU A 196 -21.67 12.40 -4.97
N LYS A 197 -20.59 12.00 -4.31
CA LYS A 197 -19.43 11.35 -4.95
C LYS A 197 -19.83 10.09 -5.68
N VAL A 198 -20.56 9.17 -5.03
CA VAL A 198 -21.05 7.93 -5.63
C VAL A 198 -21.90 8.21 -6.85
N GLU A 199 -22.84 9.17 -6.76
CA GLU A 199 -23.71 9.56 -7.87
C GLU A 199 -22.89 10.09 -9.05
N ARG A 200 -21.96 11.00 -8.83
CA ARG A 200 -21.11 11.56 -9.89
C ARG A 200 -20.18 10.52 -10.49
N MET A 201 -19.51 9.71 -9.65
CA MET A 201 -18.67 8.62 -10.13
C MET A 201 -19.44 7.69 -11.05
N ALA A 202 -20.64 7.25 -10.64
CA ALA A 202 -21.44 6.36 -11.45
C ALA A 202 -21.81 6.97 -12.80
N ARG A 203 -22.25 8.26 -12.83
CA ARG A 203 -22.61 8.98 -14.07
C ARG A 203 -21.45 9.21 -15.00
N GLU A 204 -20.27 9.54 -14.48
CA GLU A 204 -19.06 9.75 -15.28
C GLU A 204 -18.59 8.42 -15.88
N THR A 205 -18.41 7.42 -15.02
CA THR A 205 -17.74 6.16 -15.41
C THR A 205 -18.59 5.25 -16.29
N MET A 206 -19.93 5.27 -16.16
CA MET A 206 -20.81 4.40 -16.96
C MET A 206 -20.72 4.62 -18.47
N ARG A 207 -20.14 5.73 -18.91
CA ARG A 207 -19.97 6.08 -20.33
C ARG A 207 -18.56 5.82 -20.86
N GLU A 208 -17.65 5.40 -19.98
CA GLU A 208 -16.25 5.17 -20.31
C GLU A 208 -15.99 3.69 -20.65
N ASP A 209 -14.92 3.43 -21.41
CA ASP A 209 -14.41 2.06 -21.59
C ASP A 209 -13.53 1.69 -20.36
N VAL A 210 -14.17 1.38 -19.25
CA VAL A 210 -13.47 0.98 -18.02
C VAL A 210 -12.94 -0.45 -18.19
N ARG A 211 -11.61 -0.59 -18.09
CA ARG A 211 -10.91 -1.88 -18.20
C ARG A 211 -10.26 -2.34 -16.91
N SER A 212 -10.04 -1.42 -15.98
CA SER A 212 -9.61 -1.78 -14.64
C SER A 212 -10.35 -0.96 -13.59
N ILE A 213 -10.46 -1.55 -12.41
CA ILE A 213 -11.01 -0.91 -11.22
C ILE A 213 -9.98 -1.05 -10.12
N ALA A 214 -9.76 0.02 -9.34
CA ALA A 214 -8.92 0.02 -8.15
C ALA A 214 -9.71 0.63 -6.98
N GLY A 215 -9.78 -0.06 -5.85
CA GLY A 215 -10.45 0.48 -4.67
C GLY A 215 -10.75 -0.55 -3.58
N VAL A 216 -11.16 -0.03 -2.43
CA VAL A 216 -11.60 -0.87 -1.30
C VAL A 216 -12.90 -1.58 -1.69
N PRO A 217 -13.02 -2.90 -1.51
CA PRO A 217 -14.18 -3.69 -1.94
C PRO A 217 -15.54 -3.12 -1.49
N SER A 218 -15.66 -2.71 -0.23
CA SER A 218 -16.91 -2.16 0.30
C SER A 218 -17.36 -0.88 -0.42
N TRP A 219 -16.45 0.04 -0.67
CA TRP A 219 -16.75 1.31 -1.34
C TRP A 219 -17.02 1.12 -2.83
N THR A 220 -16.19 0.31 -3.47
CA THR A 220 -16.34 -0.02 -4.89
C THR A 220 -17.69 -0.68 -5.17
N LEU A 221 -18.15 -1.58 -4.29
CA LEU A 221 -19.44 -2.24 -4.41
C LEU A 221 -20.61 -1.25 -4.46
N VAL A 222 -20.58 -0.18 -3.64
CA VAL A 222 -21.61 0.87 -3.63
C VAL A 222 -21.66 1.60 -4.99
N VAL A 223 -20.50 1.98 -5.51
CA VAL A 223 -20.41 2.65 -6.83
C VAL A 223 -20.92 1.74 -7.95
N LEU A 224 -20.50 0.46 -7.96
CA LEU A 224 -20.93 -0.51 -8.98
C LEU A 224 -22.45 -0.76 -8.96
N LYS A 225 -23.07 -0.89 -7.79
CA LYS A 225 -24.52 -0.99 -7.64
C LYS A 225 -25.21 0.25 -8.21
N ARG A 226 -24.67 1.45 -7.92
CA ARG A 226 -25.23 2.70 -8.45
C ARG A 226 -25.14 2.77 -9.99
N VAL A 227 -24.05 2.30 -10.58
CA VAL A 227 -23.90 2.18 -12.04
C VAL A 227 -24.99 1.26 -12.63
N LEU A 228 -25.26 0.11 -12.02
CA LEU A 228 -26.29 -0.82 -12.46
C LEU A 228 -27.70 -0.21 -12.34
N GLU A 229 -28.00 0.48 -11.24
CA GLU A 229 -29.29 1.19 -11.08
C GLU A 229 -29.50 2.24 -12.17
N LEU A 230 -28.48 3.06 -12.47
CA LEU A 230 -28.58 4.11 -13.48
C LEU A 230 -28.68 3.57 -14.92
N THR A 231 -28.08 2.43 -15.19
CA THR A 231 -28.06 1.82 -16.53
C THR A 231 -29.17 0.80 -16.76
N GLY A 232 -29.84 0.32 -15.71
CA GLY A 232 -30.83 -0.75 -15.77
C GLY A 232 -30.24 -2.11 -16.18
N LYS A 233 -28.90 -2.28 -16.07
CA LYS A 233 -28.20 -3.51 -16.45
C LYS A 233 -28.19 -4.52 -15.30
N GLN A 234 -28.03 -5.81 -15.65
CA GLN A 234 -28.05 -6.91 -14.67
C GLN A 234 -26.68 -7.12 -14.01
N HIS A 235 -25.59 -6.90 -14.77
CA HIS A 235 -24.24 -7.03 -14.28
C HIS A 235 -23.26 -6.05 -14.99
N ILE A 236 -22.15 -5.80 -14.38
CA ILE A 236 -21.17 -4.78 -14.82
C ILE A 236 -20.57 -5.08 -16.20
N MET A 237 -20.44 -6.36 -16.59
CA MET A 237 -19.93 -6.70 -17.92
C MET A 237 -20.87 -6.27 -19.08
N GLU A 238 -22.14 -5.91 -18.81
CA GLU A 238 -23.02 -5.29 -19.79
C GLU A 238 -22.77 -3.78 -19.95
N VAL A 239 -22.17 -3.15 -18.92
CA VAL A 239 -21.78 -1.74 -18.94
C VAL A 239 -20.35 -1.61 -19.48
N TRP A 240 -19.44 -2.42 -18.93
CA TRP A 240 -18.01 -2.42 -19.30
C TRP A 240 -17.57 -3.82 -19.79
N PRO A 241 -17.87 -4.15 -21.05
CA PRO A 241 -17.59 -5.48 -21.62
C PRO A 241 -16.10 -5.82 -21.74
N ASN A 242 -15.25 -4.82 -21.65
CA ASN A 242 -13.80 -4.93 -21.73
C ASN A 242 -13.11 -4.90 -20.37
N LEU A 243 -13.84 -4.99 -19.24
CA LEU A 243 -13.24 -5.03 -17.92
C LEU A 243 -12.38 -6.29 -17.76
N GLU A 244 -11.09 -6.10 -17.39
CA GLU A 244 -10.10 -7.17 -17.29
C GLU A 244 -9.51 -7.32 -15.88
N LEU A 245 -9.54 -6.26 -15.05
CA LEU A 245 -8.79 -6.23 -13.79
C LEU A 245 -9.56 -5.52 -12.68
N PHE A 246 -9.66 -6.16 -11.52
CA PHE A 246 -10.04 -5.52 -10.26
C PHE A 246 -8.90 -5.62 -9.26
N MET A 247 -8.33 -4.46 -8.93
CA MET A 247 -7.28 -4.28 -7.91
C MET A 247 -7.94 -3.86 -6.60
N HIS A 248 -7.79 -4.63 -5.56
CA HIS A 248 -8.45 -4.37 -4.28
C HIS A 248 -7.51 -4.55 -3.10
N GLY A 249 -7.86 -3.96 -1.97
CA GLY A 249 -7.10 -4.04 -0.72
C GLY A 249 -7.75 -3.24 0.39
N GLY A 250 -7.05 -3.06 1.50
CA GLY A 250 -7.50 -2.29 2.66
C GLY A 250 -8.45 -3.03 3.60
N VAL A 251 -9.20 -4.02 3.11
CA VAL A 251 -10.05 -4.91 3.90
C VAL A 251 -10.02 -6.32 3.28
N SER A 252 -10.32 -7.34 4.07
CA SER A 252 -10.45 -8.71 3.56
C SER A 252 -11.48 -8.78 2.42
N PHE A 253 -11.11 -9.37 1.30
CA PHE A 253 -12.01 -9.54 0.15
C PHE A 253 -13.02 -10.69 0.35
N ARG A 254 -12.72 -11.64 1.22
CA ARG A 254 -13.51 -12.85 1.42
C ARG A 254 -15.03 -12.60 1.61
N PRO A 255 -15.51 -11.63 2.43
CA PRO A 255 -16.95 -11.37 2.60
C PRO A 255 -17.64 -10.81 1.35
N TYR A 256 -16.88 -10.24 0.41
CA TYR A 256 -17.42 -9.57 -0.79
C TYR A 256 -17.36 -10.46 -2.03
N ARG A 257 -16.57 -11.53 -2.00
CA ARG A 257 -16.20 -12.34 -3.17
C ARG A 257 -17.42 -12.79 -3.99
N GLU A 258 -18.41 -13.37 -3.35
CA GLU A 258 -19.61 -13.88 -4.06
C GLU A 258 -20.37 -12.76 -4.77
N GLN A 259 -20.53 -11.60 -4.14
CA GLN A 259 -21.16 -10.43 -4.77
C GLN A 259 -20.40 -9.97 -6.01
N TYR A 260 -19.05 -9.93 -5.92
CA TYR A 260 -18.24 -9.54 -7.06
C TYR A 260 -18.25 -10.55 -8.20
N LEU A 261 -18.32 -11.85 -7.92
CA LEU A 261 -18.49 -12.89 -8.94
C LEU A 261 -19.85 -12.77 -9.69
N GLN A 262 -20.90 -12.31 -8.99
CA GLN A 262 -22.19 -12.01 -9.64
C GLN A 262 -22.14 -10.72 -10.46
N LEU A 263 -21.42 -9.69 -9.99
CA LEU A 263 -21.23 -8.42 -10.71
C LEU A 263 -20.37 -8.58 -11.95
N PHE A 264 -19.36 -9.43 -11.89
CA PHE A 264 -18.41 -9.72 -12.97
C PHE A 264 -18.50 -11.20 -13.37
N PRO A 265 -19.62 -11.67 -13.99
CA PRO A 265 -19.80 -13.08 -14.36
C PRO A 265 -18.92 -13.45 -15.57
N SER A 266 -17.62 -13.23 -15.46
CA SER A 266 -16.65 -13.47 -16.53
C SER A 266 -15.33 -13.99 -15.95
N PRO A 267 -14.82 -15.14 -16.44
CA PRO A 267 -13.51 -15.64 -16.02
C PRO A 267 -12.34 -14.79 -16.53
N LYS A 268 -12.61 -13.78 -17.36
CA LYS A 268 -11.59 -12.87 -17.89
C LYS A 268 -11.19 -11.78 -16.89
N VAL A 269 -12.02 -11.51 -15.88
CA VAL A 269 -11.72 -10.50 -14.86
C VAL A 269 -10.74 -11.11 -13.86
N ASN A 270 -9.54 -10.54 -13.79
CA ASN A 270 -8.53 -10.90 -12.81
C ASN A 270 -8.72 -10.09 -11.54
N TYR A 271 -8.63 -10.74 -10.38
CA TYR A 271 -8.69 -10.12 -9.06
C TYR A 271 -7.30 -10.09 -8.46
N LEU A 272 -6.76 -8.90 -8.21
CA LEU A 272 -5.47 -8.72 -7.56
C LEU A 272 -5.65 -8.04 -6.23
N GLU A 273 -5.33 -8.76 -5.16
CA GLU A 273 -5.29 -8.21 -3.82
C GLU A 273 -3.95 -7.50 -3.57
N SER A 274 -4.02 -6.34 -2.92
CA SER A 274 -2.86 -5.61 -2.42
C SER A 274 -2.94 -5.48 -0.90
N TYR A 275 -1.80 -5.67 -0.25
CA TYR A 275 -1.63 -5.35 1.16
C TYR A 275 -0.82 -4.06 1.28
N ASN A 276 -1.53 -2.98 1.61
CA ASN A 276 -0.96 -1.66 1.78
C ASN A 276 -1.63 -0.93 2.95
N ALA A 277 -0.88 -0.03 3.56
CA ALA A 277 -1.31 0.85 4.64
C ALA A 277 -0.75 2.25 4.44
N SER A 278 -1.08 3.18 5.33
CA SER A 278 -0.50 4.53 5.30
C SER A 278 1.03 4.50 5.46
N GLU A 279 1.55 3.49 6.12
CA GLU A 279 2.95 3.26 6.41
C GLU A 279 3.75 2.69 5.24
N GLY A 280 3.09 2.04 4.27
CA GLY A 280 3.77 1.44 3.14
C GLY A 280 2.90 0.49 2.31
N PHE A 281 3.54 -0.12 1.32
CA PHE A 281 2.95 -1.12 0.43
C PHE A 281 3.77 -2.42 0.57
N PHE A 282 3.14 -3.53 0.94
CA PHE A 282 3.86 -4.71 1.45
C PHE A 282 3.74 -5.94 0.56
N GLY A 283 2.58 -6.15 -0.04
CA GLY A 283 2.34 -7.38 -0.80
C GLY A 283 1.32 -7.26 -1.91
N ILE A 284 1.44 -8.12 -2.92
CA ILE A 284 0.55 -8.20 -4.08
C ILE A 284 0.31 -9.66 -4.44
N THR A 285 -0.94 -10.02 -4.79
CA THR A 285 -1.24 -11.31 -5.42
C THR A 285 -0.47 -11.44 -6.74
N ASP A 286 0.41 -12.44 -6.85
CA ASP A 286 1.27 -12.68 -8.03
C ASP A 286 0.84 -13.91 -8.85
N ARG A 287 -0.27 -14.56 -8.48
CA ARG A 287 -0.81 -15.75 -9.16
C ARG A 287 -2.32 -15.63 -9.31
N HIS A 288 -2.83 -15.91 -10.49
CA HIS A 288 -4.26 -15.89 -10.76
C HIS A 288 -5.03 -16.84 -9.82
N GLY A 289 -6.09 -16.32 -9.21
CA GLY A 289 -6.96 -17.08 -8.28
C GLY A 289 -6.36 -17.41 -6.92
N SER A 290 -5.15 -16.92 -6.61
CA SER A 290 -4.52 -17.07 -5.29
C SER A 290 -5.01 -16.01 -4.30
N ASP A 291 -5.06 -16.36 -3.03
CA ASP A 291 -5.27 -15.45 -1.88
C ASP A 291 -3.96 -15.20 -1.12
N GLU A 292 -2.82 -15.60 -1.69
CA GLU A 292 -1.49 -15.34 -1.15
C GLU A 292 -0.89 -14.11 -1.81
N LEU A 293 -0.11 -13.36 -1.06
CA LEU A 293 0.53 -12.14 -1.49
C LEU A 293 2.05 -12.34 -1.58
N LEU A 294 2.64 -12.06 -2.73
CA LEU A 294 4.09 -11.93 -2.85
C LEU A 294 4.54 -10.76 -1.99
N LEU A 295 5.47 -11.00 -1.06
CA LEU A 295 6.08 -9.94 -0.26
C LEU A 295 7.01 -9.10 -1.15
N MET A 296 6.74 -7.79 -1.22
CA MET A 296 7.46 -6.86 -2.11
C MET A 296 8.71 -6.34 -1.42
N LEU A 297 9.87 -6.79 -1.86
CA LEU A 297 11.13 -6.62 -1.14
C LEU A 297 11.97 -5.41 -1.58
N ASP A 298 11.52 -4.67 -2.60
CA ASP A 298 12.28 -3.56 -3.20
C ASP A 298 11.53 -2.23 -3.19
N TYR A 299 10.60 -2.03 -2.22
CA TYR A 299 9.78 -0.82 -2.09
C TYR A 299 10.32 0.20 -1.07
N GLY A 300 11.62 0.16 -0.78
CA GLY A 300 12.20 1.06 0.23
C GLY A 300 11.71 0.75 1.65
N ILE A 301 11.36 -0.51 1.90
CA ILE A 301 10.95 -1.03 3.20
C ILE A 301 11.87 -2.17 3.59
N PHE A 302 12.54 -2.03 4.73
CA PHE A 302 13.27 -3.10 5.37
C PHE A 302 12.38 -3.78 6.40
N PHE A 303 12.26 -5.10 6.30
CA PHE A 303 11.35 -5.91 7.09
C PHE A 303 12.06 -6.64 8.23
N GLU A 304 11.44 -6.60 9.40
CA GLU A 304 11.73 -7.47 10.54
C GLU A 304 10.40 -8.11 11.01
N PHE A 305 10.47 -9.23 11.71
CA PHE A 305 9.31 -10.03 12.07
C PHE A 305 9.43 -10.47 13.53
N ILE A 306 8.43 -10.15 14.37
CA ILE A 306 8.36 -10.62 15.74
C ILE A 306 7.47 -11.87 15.77
N PRO A 307 7.99 -13.06 16.20
CA PRO A 307 7.12 -14.22 16.42
C PRO A 307 5.99 -13.87 17.40
N LEU A 308 4.75 -14.28 17.11
CA LEU A 308 3.61 -13.87 17.93
C LEU A 308 3.72 -14.33 19.39
N GLU A 309 4.34 -15.47 19.63
CA GLU A 309 4.59 -15.98 21.00
C GLU A 309 5.59 -15.15 21.80
N ASP A 310 6.35 -14.27 21.14
CA ASP A 310 7.34 -13.40 21.79
C ASP A 310 6.81 -11.97 22.02
N MET A 311 5.61 -11.63 21.53
CA MET A 311 5.07 -10.26 21.57
C MET A 311 4.89 -9.70 22.98
N ASP A 312 4.63 -10.55 23.97
CA ASP A 312 4.40 -10.12 25.35
C ASP A 312 5.71 -9.84 26.13
N ARG A 313 6.87 -10.03 25.49
CA ARG A 313 8.16 -9.70 26.10
C ARG A 313 8.39 -8.19 26.09
N GLU A 314 9.00 -7.68 27.14
CA GLU A 314 9.38 -6.25 27.22
C GLU A 314 10.24 -5.79 26.04
N GLN A 315 11.12 -6.66 25.55
CA GLN A 315 11.93 -6.46 24.35
C GLN A 315 11.82 -7.70 23.46
N PRO A 316 10.79 -7.78 22.63
CA PRO A 316 10.58 -8.94 21.77
C PRO A 316 11.72 -9.06 20.74
N PRO A 317 12.28 -10.26 20.54
CA PRO A 317 13.29 -10.49 19.53
C PRO A 317 12.65 -10.38 18.13
N THR A 318 13.37 -9.75 17.20
CA THR A 318 12.96 -9.73 15.80
C THR A 318 13.73 -10.77 14.98
N LYS A 319 13.08 -11.29 13.95
CA LYS A 319 13.63 -12.16 12.92
C LYS A 319 13.85 -11.36 11.64
N LEU A 320 14.94 -11.64 10.95
CA LEU A 320 15.15 -11.17 9.58
C LEU A 320 14.51 -12.14 8.58
N LEU A 321 14.41 -11.75 7.32
CA LEU A 321 13.76 -12.54 6.28
C LEU A 321 14.33 -13.96 6.12
N HIS A 322 15.62 -14.18 6.39
CA HIS A 322 16.25 -15.51 6.33
C HIS A 322 16.02 -16.37 7.59
N GLU A 323 15.44 -15.79 8.65
CA GLU A 323 15.19 -16.44 9.93
C GLU A 323 13.73 -16.85 10.14
N VAL A 324 12.83 -16.49 9.18
CA VAL A 324 11.39 -16.80 9.28
C VAL A 324 11.08 -18.21 8.83
N GLU A 325 9.95 -18.74 9.27
CA GLU A 325 9.50 -20.10 9.02
C GLU A 325 8.13 -20.09 8.33
N ALA A 326 7.93 -20.97 7.35
CA ALA A 326 6.62 -21.15 6.71
C ALA A 326 5.60 -21.73 7.71
N GLY A 327 4.36 -21.26 7.63
CA GLY A 327 3.27 -21.67 8.50
C GLY A 327 3.22 -20.95 9.84
N ARG A 328 4.25 -20.17 10.20
CA ARG A 328 4.31 -19.42 11.47
C ARG A 328 3.80 -18.01 11.30
N GLU A 329 3.21 -17.47 12.35
CA GLU A 329 2.66 -16.10 12.39
C GLU A 329 3.63 -15.13 13.04
N TYR A 330 3.67 -13.92 12.50
CA TYR A 330 4.55 -12.85 12.94
C TYR A 330 3.83 -11.52 12.98
N ALA A 331 4.21 -10.67 13.92
CA ALA A 331 3.93 -9.24 13.85
C ALA A 331 4.93 -8.57 12.92
N LEU A 332 4.45 -7.69 12.05
CA LEU A 332 5.27 -7.01 11.06
C LEU A 332 5.92 -5.76 11.66
N VAL A 333 7.24 -5.68 11.52
CA VAL A 333 8.06 -4.51 11.88
C VAL A 333 8.71 -3.96 10.61
N ILE A 334 8.67 -2.65 10.44
CA ILE A 334 9.15 -1.99 9.23
C ILE A 334 10.09 -0.82 9.54
N SER A 335 11.11 -0.66 8.69
CA SER A 335 11.87 0.57 8.55
C SER A 335 11.70 1.07 7.12
N THR A 336 11.30 2.34 6.94
CA THR A 336 10.79 2.82 5.65
C THR A 336 11.51 4.07 5.16
N ASN A 337 11.45 4.30 3.85
CA ASN A 337 11.84 5.55 3.21
C ASN A 337 10.87 6.73 3.48
N GLY A 338 9.90 6.55 4.36
CA GLY A 338 9.07 7.59 4.97
C GLY A 338 9.57 8.05 6.35
N GLY A 339 10.63 7.41 6.88
CA GLY A 339 11.22 7.75 8.19
C GLY A 339 10.63 7.00 9.37
N LEU A 340 9.88 5.93 9.16
CA LEU A 340 9.54 5.00 10.23
C LEU A 340 10.73 4.05 10.45
N TRP A 341 11.14 3.87 11.70
CA TRP A 341 12.29 3.06 12.08
C TRP A 341 11.90 2.00 13.08
N ARG A 342 12.10 0.72 12.73
CA ARG A 342 11.72 -0.46 13.51
C ARG A 342 10.30 -0.36 14.09
N TYR A 343 9.38 0.17 13.24
CA TYR A 343 8.02 0.47 13.60
C TYR A 343 7.15 -0.79 13.57
N ILE A 344 6.51 -1.11 14.68
CA ILE A 344 5.55 -2.22 14.80
C ILE A 344 4.25 -1.76 14.14
N LEU A 345 3.92 -2.35 12.98
CA LEU A 345 2.78 -1.95 12.16
C LEU A 345 1.42 -2.22 12.85
N GLY A 346 1.36 -3.27 13.65
CA GLY A 346 0.15 -3.70 14.34
C GLY A 346 -0.64 -4.79 13.60
N ASP A 347 -0.25 -5.12 12.37
CA ASP A 347 -0.81 -6.25 11.63
C ASP A 347 0.02 -7.51 11.86
N THR A 348 -0.65 -8.67 11.77
CA THR A 348 -0.02 -9.98 11.82
C THR A 348 -0.10 -10.67 10.48
N ILE A 349 0.96 -11.37 10.11
CA ILE A 349 1.10 -12.10 8.86
C ILE A 349 1.54 -13.54 9.13
N GLN A 350 1.18 -14.43 8.22
CA GLN A 350 1.70 -15.79 8.15
C GLN A 350 2.46 -15.99 6.86
N PHE A 351 3.69 -16.52 6.94
CA PHE A 351 4.39 -16.96 5.72
C PHE A 351 3.78 -18.25 5.19
N THR A 352 3.33 -18.22 3.94
CA THR A 352 2.78 -19.41 3.24
C THR A 352 3.81 -20.07 2.35
N SER A 353 4.86 -19.33 1.95
CA SER A 353 5.99 -19.81 1.16
C SER A 353 7.22 -18.97 1.49
N LEU A 354 8.41 -19.59 1.41
CA LEU A 354 9.71 -18.94 1.55
C LEU A 354 10.47 -18.82 0.21
N ARG A 355 9.96 -19.43 -0.86
CA ARG A 355 10.54 -19.35 -2.22
C ARG A 355 9.46 -19.36 -3.29
N PRO A 356 9.10 -18.19 -3.78
CA PRO A 356 9.38 -16.86 -3.25
C PRO A 356 8.64 -16.63 -1.92
N PHE A 357 9.00 -15.56 -1.19
CA PHE A 357 8.33 -15.20 0.05
C PHE A 357 6.91 -14.74 -0.23
N ARG A 358 5.94 -15.53 0.23
CA ARG A 358 4.52 -15.18 0.20
C ARG A 358 3.93 -15.18 1.59
N ILE A 359 2.98 -14.29 1.77
CA ILE A 359 2.32 -14.07 3.05
C ILE A 359 0.80 -14.05 2.90
N LYS A 360 0.12 -14.27 4.00
CA LYS A 360 -1.28 -13.90 4.22
C LYS A 360 -1.36 -12.96 5.42
N VAL A 361 -2.23 -11.96 5.36
CA VAL A 361 -2.56 -11.17 6.54
C VAL A 361 -3.45 -12.04 7.42
N SER A 362 -3.00 -12.34 8.63
CA SER A 362 -3.70 -13.24 9.56
C SER A 362 -4.57 -12.48 10.56
N GLY A 363 -4.27 -11.20 10.83
CA GLY A 363 -5.06 -10.40 11.76
C GLY A 363 -4.38 -9.11 12.21
N ARG A 364 -4.78 -8.67 13.40
CA ARG A 364 -4.18 -7.51 14.10
C ARG A 364 -3.79 -7.86 15.51
N LEU A 365 -2.75 -7.22 16.01
CA LEU A 365 -2.29 -7.35 17.39
C LEU A 365 -3.33 -6.79 18.36
N LYS A 366 -3.81 -7.60 19.31
CA LYS A 366 -4.83 -7.20 20.29
C LYS A 366 -4.37 -6.04 21.19
N HIS A 367 -3.07 -5.96 21.50
CA HIS A 367 -2.49 -4.91 22.34
C HIS A 367 -2.59 -3.51 21.71
N PHE A 368 -2.62 -3.39 20.39
CA PHE A 368 -2.90 -2.12 19.72
C PHE A 368 -4.34 -1.65 19.92
N ILE A 369 -5.25 -2.55 20.31
CA ILE A 369 -6.64 -2.22 20.65
C ILE A 369 -6.74 -1.76 22.11
N ASN A 370 -5.92 -2.30 23.00
CA ASN A 370 -5.98 -2.06 24.45
C ASN A 370 -5.02 -0.98 24.98
N ALA A 371 -3.99 -0.56 24.21
CA ALA A 371 -3.06 0.49 24.63
C ALA A 371 -3.70 1.88 24.83
N PHE A 372 -4.98 2.03 24.47
CA PHE A 372 -5.78 3.23 24.68
C PHE A 372 -6.96 3.02 25.65
N GLY A 373 -6.84 2.01 26.53
CA GLY A 373 -7.69 1.77 27.68
C GLY A 373 -9.15 2.10 27.49
N GLU A 374 -9.96 1.04 27.37
CA GLU A 374 -11.27 0.99 28.06
C GLU A 374 -11.68 -0.47 28.10
N GLU A 375 -12.09 -0.90 29.31
CA GLU A 375 -12.79 -2.16 29.60
C GLU A 375 -14.13 -2.22 28.85
#